data_7e9ed155978fc8ba2d19bfb1a3d09f97
#
_entry.id   7e9ed155978fc8ba2d19bfb1a3d09f97
#
_cell.length_a   1.000
_cell.length_b   1.000
_cell.length_c   1.000
_cell.angle_alpha   90.00
_cell.angle_beta   90.00
_cell.angle_gamma   90.00
#
_symmetry.space_group_name_H-M   'P 1'
#
loop_
_entity.id
_entity.type
_entity.pdbx_description
1 polymer ?
#
loop_
_entity_poly.entity_id
_entity_poly.type
_entity_poly.pdbx_seq_one_letter_code
_entity_poly.pdbx_strand_id
1 'polypeptide(L)'
;MAESRDGRVHALDEVAEMDLDALLPEDEIAALARRGPVVKSGPEVTRLFRVGAPFWLIAGPCVLESDALNLTVAEALARISDDLGLPVIFKASFDKANRSSPGSPRGPGVDEGLAKLARVRAATGLPLLTDVHLPEQCEAVAEVVDVLQIPAFLCRQTDLLVAAGQTGRPVNVKKGQWMGPAEMKGAANKVRGAGAAGVALTERGTFFGYGNLVVDMRSFALMRQACEAPAIFDGTHSVQRPGEGAGVSGGEPGHIPALVRAAVAAGADALFLETHPDPAKGLSDTTNMLPLARLRPLLEQVLEIRAMVRPFEWEAGARG
;
A
#
# COMPACT_ATOMS: atom_id res chain seq x y z
N MET A 1 28.08 25.33 -47.67
CA MET A 1 27.39 24.01 -47.65
C MET A 1 27.34 23.57 -46.18
N ALA A 2 26.18 23.75 -45.59
CA ALA A 2 25.88 23.35 -44.21
C ALA A 2 24.62 22.50 -44.26
N GLU A 3 24.78 21.21 -44.00
CA GLU A 3 23.61 20.31 -43.87
C GLU A 3 23.06 20.35 -42.46
N SER A 4 21.77 20.69 -42.37
CA SER A 4 20.96 20.60 -41.18
C SER A 4 20.64 19.14 -40.89
N ARG A 5 20.88 18.69 -39.66
CA ARG A 5 20.32 17.46 -39.12
C ARG A 5 19.16 17.82 -38.21
N ASP A 6 17.95 17.78 -38.79
CA ASP A 6 16.70 17.81 -38.08
C ASP A 6 16.34 16.39 -37.70
N GLY A 7 16.58 16.03 -36.44
CA GLY A 7 16.21 14.74 -35.86
C GLY A 7 14.91 14.88 -35.08
N ARG A 8 13.80 14.62 -35.74
CA ARG A 8 12.46 14.66 -35.14
C ARG A 8 12.31 13.63 -34.02
N VAL A 9 12.08 14.12 -32.84
CA VAL A 9 11.49 13.35 -31.73
C VAL A 9 9.97 13.46 -31.90
N HIS A 10 9.39 12.59 -32.72
CA HIS A 10 7.95 12.37 -32.78
C HIS A 10 7.68 10.98 -32.25
N ALA A 11 7.14 10.87 -31.06
CA ALA A 11 6.37 9.73 -30.55
C ALA A 11 5.96 9.89 -29.07
N LEU A 12 5.40 11.03 -28.64
CA LEU A 12 4.80 11.14 -27.31
C LEU A 12 3.42 11.84 -27.28
N ASP A 13 2.87 12.19 -28.42
CA ASP A 13 1.61 12.97 -28.51
C ASP A 13 0.37 12.15 -28.91
N GLU A 14 0.44 10.82 -28.91
CA GLU A 14 -0.74 9.97 -29.11
C GLU A 14 -1.05 9.11 -27.85
N VAL A 15 -1.33 9.76 -26.73
CA VAL A 15 -2.23 9.20 -25.72
C VAL A 15 -3.53 9.97 -25.84
N ALA A 16 -4.21 9.74 -26.96
CA ALA A 16 -5.60 10.14 -27.17
C ALA A 16 -6.45 9.65 -25.98
N GLU A 17 -7.44 10.44 -25.63
CA GLU A 17 -8.55 10.14 -24.73
C GLU A 17 -8.97 8.67 -24.87
N MET A 18 -8.50 7.83 -23.96
CA MET A 18 -9.01 6.47 -23.85
C MET A 18 -10.39 6.59 -23.21
N ASP A 19 -11.41 6.35 -24.01
CA ASP A 19 -12.78 6.17 -23.56
C ASP A 19 -12.81 4.98 -22.59
N LEU A 20 -12.97 5.28 -21.31
CA LEU A 20 -12.97 4.27 -20.23
C LEU A 20 -14.19 3.34 -20.32
N ASP A 21 -15.21 3.70 -21.07
CA ASP A 21 -16.41 2.89 -21.28
C ASP A 21 -16.26 1.86 -22.42
N ALA A 22 -15.16 1.92 -23.19
CA ALA A 22 -14.90 1.01 -24.30
C ALA A 22 -14.04 -0.23 -23.95
N LEU A 23 -13.68 -0.45 -22.66
CA LEU A 23 -12.61 -1.35 -22.30
C LEU A 23 -12.98 -2.82 -22.10
N LEU A 24 -14.25 -3.20 -21.96
CA LEU A 24 -14.68 -4.62 -21.96
C LEU A 24 -16.13 -4.79 -22.44
N PRO A 25 -16.44 -5.86 -23.17
CA PRO A 25 -17.82 -6.25 -23.46
C PRO A 25 -18.62 -6.55 -22.17
N GLU A 26 -19.92 -6.24 -22.17
CA GLU A 26 -20.80 -6.43 -21.00
C GLU A 26 -20.82 -7.88 -20.47
N ASP A 27 -20.59 -8.86 -21.34
CA ASP A 27 -20.49 -10.27 -20.99
C ASP A 27 -19.17 -10.62 -20.28
N GLU A 28 -18.06 -9.93 -20.55
CA GLU A 28 -16.81 -10.03 -19.79
C GLU A 28 -16.94 -9.40 -18.41
N ILE A 29 -17.61 -8.26 -18.30
CA ILE A 29 -17.94 -7.63 -17.01
C ILE A 29 -18.82 -8.57 -16.17
N ALA A 30 -19.82 -9.22 -16.78
CA ALA A 30 -20.69 -10.18 -16.11
C ALA A 30 -19.96 -11.49 -15.73
N ALA A 31 -18.93 -11.89 -16.47
CA ALA A 31 -18.09 -13.05 -16.15
C ALA A 31 -17.11 -12.76 -15.00
N LEU A 32 -16.56 -11.53 -14.93
CA LEU A 32 -15.70 -11.07 -13.85
C LEU A 32 -16.46 -10.92 -12.53
N ALA A 33 -17.72 -10.50 -12.58
CA ALA A 33 -18.60 -10.41 -11.42
C ALA A 33 -18.87 -11.78 -10.73
N ARG A 34 -18.51 -12.91 -11.37
CA ARG A 34 -18.75 -14.26 -10.84
C ARG A 34 -17.59 -14.85 -10.06
N ARG A 35 -16.34 -14.35 -10.24
CA ARG A 35 -15.15 -14.92 -9.57
C ARG A 35 -14.85 -14.20 -8.26
N GLY A 36 -14.72 -12.91 -8.29
CA GLY A 36 -14.41 -12.09 -7.12
C GLY A 36 -12.94 -12.21 -6.68
N PRO A 37 -12.51 -11.42 -5.68
CA PRO A 37 -11.13 -11.36 -5.26
C PRO A 37 -10.65 -12.68 -4.64
N VAL A 38 -9.36 -13.00 -4.83
CA VAL A 38 -8.70 -14.22 -4.33
C VAL A 38 -8.85 -14.40 -2.82
N VAL A 39 -8.80 -13.30 -2.05
CA VAL A 39 -9.10 -13.27 -0.62
C VAL A 39 -10.27 -12.33 -0.39
N LYS A 40 -11.30 -12.83 0.26
CA LYS A 40 -12.48 -12.05 0.65
C LYS A 40 -12.31 -11.49 2.07
N SER A 41 -13.08 -10.45 2.37
CA SER A 41 -13.22 -9.93 3.73
C SER A 41 -13.52 -11.04 4.74
N GLY A 42 -12.86 -11.00 5.90
CA GLY A 42 -13.08 -11.97 6.98
C GLY A 42 -11.83 -12.72 7.44
N PRO A 43 -11.97 -13.91 8.04
CA PRO A 43 -10.88 -14.64 8.70
C PRO A 43 -9.69 -15.00 7.79
N GLU A 44 -9.90 -15.10 6.48
CA GLU A 44 -8.83 -15.40 5.52
C GLU A 44 -7.76 -14.31 5.50
N VAL A 45 -8.14 -13.04 5.72
CA VAL A 45 -7.22 -11.90 5.76
C VAL A 45 -6.15 -12.08 6.86
N THR A 46 -6.52 -12.65 7.99
CA THR A 46 -5.60 -12.89 9.11
C THR A 46 -4.41 -13.78 8.72
N ARG A 47 -4.60 -14.70 7.77
CA ARG A 47 -3.53 -15.58 7.31
C ARG A 47 -2.41 -14.84 6.59
N LEU A 48 -2.72 -13.69 5.96
CA LEU A 48 -1.74 -12.85 5.27
C LEU A 48 -0.78 -12.17 6.27
N PHE A 49 -1.21 -12.01 7.52
CA PHE A 49 -0.41 -11.37 8.60
C PHE A 49 0.43 -12.36 9.40
N ARG A 50 0.83 -13.46 8.77
CA ARG A 50 1.73 -14.48 9.34
C ARG A 50 2.94 -14.68 8.45
N VAL A 51 4.09 -14.95 9.06
CA VAL A 51 5.31 -15.33 8.31
C VAL A 51 5.03 -16.59 7.48
N GLY A 52 5.47 -16.58 6.23
CA GLY A 52 5.21 -17.68 5.28
C GLY A 52 3.87 -17.59 4.55
N ALA A 53 3.11 -16.51 4.72
CA ALA A 53 1.92 -16.25 3.92
C ALA A 53 2.26 -16.16 2.41
N PRO A 54 1.30 -16.42 1.50
CA PRO A 54 1.49 -16.13 0.08
C PRO A 54 1.79 -14.62 -0.10
N PHE A 55 2.43 -14.27 -1.21
CA PHE A 55 2.67 -12.86 -1.55
C PHE A 55 1.34 -12.12 -1.79
N TRP A 56 1.23 -10.87 -1.34
CA TRP A 56 -0.01 -10.10 -1.37
C TRP A 56 0.24 -8.60 -1.52
N LEU A 57 -0.84 -7.85 -1.78
CA LEU A 57 -0.81 -6.41 -2.06
C LEU A 57 -1.79 -5.64 -1.16
N ILE A 58 -1.34 -4.52 -0.62
CA ILE A 58 -2.21 -3.44 -0.13
C ILE A 58 -2.19 -2.35 -1.18
N ALA A 59 -3.34 -1.97 -1.73
CA ALA A 59 -3.41 -0.88 -2.71
C ALA A 59 -4.73 -0.11 -2.64
N GLY A 60 -4.73 1.12 -3.15
CA GLY A 60 -5.88 1.99 -3.25
C GLY A 60 -5.47 3.46 -3.33
N PRO A 61 -6.42 4.39 -3.33
CA PRO A 61 -6.11 5.81 -3.32
C PRO A 61 -5.50 6.22 -1.97
N CYS A 62 -4.71 7.29 -1.98
CA CYS A 62 -4.08 7.80 -0.76
C CYS A 62 -5.12 8.11 0.32
N VAL A 63 -6.19 8.78 -0.04
CA VAL A 63 -7.32 9.20 0.80
C VAL A 63 -8.63 8.89 0.07
N LEU A 64 -9.70 8.68 0.83
CA LEU A 64 -11.04 8.53 0.27
C LEU A 64 -11.50 9.82 -0.41
N GLU A 65 -11.93 9.69 -1.64
CA GLU A 65 -12.43 10.78 -2.48
C GLU A 65 -13.92 10.59 -2.80
N SER A 66 -14.35 10.84 -4.04
CA SER A 66 -15.72 10.53 -4.46
C SER A 66 -15.98 9.03 -4.48
N ASP A 67 -17.23 8.62 -4.31
CA ASP A 67 -17.60 7.21 -4.40
C ASP A 67 -17.26 6.62 -5.77
N ALA A 68 -17.48 7.37 -6.84
CA ALA A 68 -17.14 6.94 -8.20
C ALA A 68 -15.65 6.63 -8.34
N LEU A 69 -14.76 7.52 -7.85
CA LEU A 69 -13.33 7.28 -7.88
C LEU A 69 -12.92 6.07 -7.04
N ASN A 70 -13.42 6.00 -5.81
CA ASN A 70 -13.09 4.89 -4.90
C ASN A 70 -13.52 3.53 -5.51
N LEU A 71 -14.69 3.47 -6.14
CA LEU A 71 -15.19 2.27 -6.81
C LEU A 71 -14.36 1.95 -8.06
N THR A 72 -14.06 2.92 -8.91
CA THR A 72 -13.18 2.72 -10.09
C THR A 72 -11.86 2.06 -9.71
N VAL A 73 -11.20 2.57 -8.66
CA VAL A 73 -9.94 1.98 -8.19
C VAL A 73 -10.16 0.59 -7.60
N ALA A 74 -11.19 0.42 -6.77
CA ALA A 74 -11.47 -0.86 -6.10
C ALA A 74 -11.85 -1.97 -7.11
N GLU A 75 -12.63 -1.68 -8.11
CA GLU A 75 -13.00 -2.62 -9.17
C GLU A 75 -11.78 -3.04 -10.01
N ALA A 76 -10.91 -2.07 -10.36
CA ALA A 76 -9.66 -2.40 -11.04
C ALA A 76 -8.77 -3.31 -10.19
N LEU A 77 -8.69 -3.06 -8.87
CA LEU A 77 -7.94 -3.91 -7.93
C LEU A 77 -8.56 -5.30 -7.78
N ALA A 78 -9.89 -5.41 -7.76
CA ALA A 78 -10.57 -6.70 -7.71
C ALA A 78 -10.29 -7.53 -8.97
N ARG A 79 -10.32 -6.90 -10.16
CA ARG A 79 -9.91 -7.55 -11.41
C ARG A 79 -8.45 -8.01 -11.40
N ILE A 80 -7.54 -7.17 -10.96
CA ILE A 80 -6.12 -7.52 -10.82
C ILE A 80 -5.94 -8.70 -9.86
N SER A 81 -6.66 -8.71 -8.74
CA SER A 81 -6.63 -9.82 -7.77
C SER A 81 -7.04 -11.14 -8.42
N ASP A 82 -8.16 -11.15 -9.11
CA ASP A 82 -8.68 -12.37 -9.77
C ASP A 82 -7.76 -12.84 -10.90
N ASP A 83 -7.38 -11.94 -11.82
CA ASP A 83 -6.59 -12.27 -13.00
C ASP A 83 -5.19 -12.79 -12.68
N LEU A 84 -4.53 -12.19 -11.68
CA LEU A 84 -3.16 -12.54 -11.29
C LEU A 84 -3.11 -13.60 -10.18
N GLY A 85 -4.24 -14.02 -9.61
CA GLY A 85 -4.27 -14.89 -8.45
C GLY A 85 -3.59 -14.27 -7.22
N LEU A 86 -3.59 -12.92 -7.13
CA LEU A 86 -2.89 -12.16 -6.10
C LEU A 86 -3.87 -11.68 -5.03
N PRO A 87 -3.69 -12.05 -3.74
CA PRO A 87 -4.48 -11.45 -2.66
C PRO A 87 -4.28 -9.92 -2.61
N VAL A 88 -5.37 -9.17 -2.63
CA VAL A 88 -5.37 -7.71 -2.57
C VAL A 88 -6.24 -7.23 -1.42
N ILE A 89 -5.74 -6.28 -0.64
CA ILE A 89 -6.47 -5.53 0.39
C ILE A 89 -6.62 -4.09 -0.11
N PHE A 90 -7.87 -3.62 -0.23
CA PHE A 90 -8.14 -2.23 -0.59
C PHE A 90 -7.78 -1.30 0.57
N LYS A 91 -7.01 -0.26 0.28
CA LYS A 91 -6.60 0.74 1.29
C LYS A 91 -7.01 2.14 0.86
N ALA A 92 -7.64 2.86 1.77
CA ALA A 92 -7.75 4.32 1.67
C ALA A 92 -7.87 4.93 3.08
N SER A 93 -7.29 6.12 3.29
CA SER A 93 -7.39 6.83 4.56
C SER A 93 -8.68 7.64 4.62
N PHE A 94 -9.35 7.65 5.76
CA PHE A 94 -10.48 8.56 6.00
C PHE A 94 -10.02 9.95 6.45
N ASP A 95 -8.79 10.06 6.97
CA ASP A 95 -8.17 11.31 7.42
C ASP A 95 -6.66 11.30 7.15
N LYS A 96 -6.14 12.44 6.78
CA LYS A 96 -4.69 12.73 6.69
C LYS A 96 -4.31 13.66 7.84
N ALA A 97 -4.14 13.09 9.03
CA ALA A 97 -3.93 13.83 10.28
C ALA A 97 -2.59 14.58 10.38
N ASN A 98 -1.61 14.26 9.51
CA ASN A 98 -0.25 14.82 9.53
C ASN A 98 0.05 15.82 8.40
N ARG A 99 -0.96 16.56 7.94
CA ARG A 99 -0.76 17.59 6.90
C ARG A 99 0.21 18.68 7.33
N SER A 100 1.09 19.07 6.40
CA SER A 100 2.04 20.16 6.63
C SER A 100 1.38 21.54 6.64
N SER A 101 0.24 21.71 5.98
CA SER A 101 -0.54 22.95 5.96
C SER A 101 -1.91 22.75 6.56
N PRO A 102 -2.37 23.64 7.48
CA PRO A 102 -3.71 23.55 8.06
C PRO A 102 -4.86 23.60 7.06
N GLY A 103 -4.64 24.25 5.89
CA GLY A 103 -5.65 24.37 4.84
C GLY A 103 -5.70 23.19 3.85
N SER A 104 -4.82 22.19 3.99
CA SER A 104 -4.81 21.04 3.08
C SER A 104 -6.00 20.12 3.32
N PRO A 105 -6.59 19.54 2.26
CA PRO A 105 -7.65 18.55 2.40
C PRO A 105 -7.22 17.37 3.29
N ARG A 106 -8.05 17.02 4.25
CA ARG A 106 -7.77 15.90 5.18
C ARG A 106 -8.48 14.61 4.82
N GLY A 107 -9.60 14.68 4.12
CA GLY A 107 -10.48 13.57 3.82
C GLY A 107 -11.87 13.75 4.44
N PRO A 108 -12.76 12.74 4.30
CA PRO A 108 -14.15 12.83 4.74
C PRO A 108 -14.36 12.73 6.27
N GLY A 109 -13.35 12.32 7.03
CA GLY A 109 -13.49 11.99 8.44
C GLY A 109 -13.96 10.54 8.68
N VAL A 110 -14.11 10.17 9.96
CA VAL A 110 -14.34 8.77 10.37
C VAL A 110 -15.67 8.25 9.83
N ASP A 111 -16.79 8.87 10.18
CA ASP A 111 -18.13 8.35 9.91
C ASP A 111 -18.41 8.20 8.41
N GLU A 112 -18.20 9.29 7.64
CA GLU A 112 -18.38 9.26 6.19
C GLU A 112 -17.35 8.33 5.53
N GLY A 113 -16.12 8.32 6.02
CA GLY A 113 -15.05 7.46 5.52
C GLY A 113 -15.37 5.98 5.69
N LEU A 114 -15.85 5.57 6.84
CA LEU A 114 -16.28 4.18 7.09
C LEU A 114 -17.47 3.79 6.20
N ALA A 115 -18.43 4.69 6.00
CA ALA A 115 -19.53 4.45 5.07
C ALA A 115 -19.05 4.27 3.62
N LYS A 116 -18.05 5.06 3.15
CA LYS A 116 -17.45 4.92 1.82
C LYS A 116 -16.72 3.58 1.70
N LEU A 117 -15.95 3.17 2.70
CA LEU A 117 -15.27 1.87 2.73
C LEU A 117 -16.26 0.70 2.69
N ALA A 118 -17.35 0.78 3.43
CA ALA A 118 -18.41 -0.23 3.41
C ALA A 118 -19.04 -0.39 2.01
N ARG A 119 -19.21 0.72 1.27
CA ARG A 119 -19.68 0.69 -0.13
C ARG A 119 -18.68 -0.01 -1.06
N VAL A 120 -17.37 0.25 -0.89
CA VAL A 120 -16.32 -0.45 -1.64
C VAL A 120 -16.40 -1.96 -1.40
N ARG A 121 -16.50 -2.40 -0.13
CA ARG A 121 -16.64 -3.83 0.19
C ARG A 121 -17.88 -4.44 -0.46
N ALA A 122 -19.02 -3.75 -0.34
CA ALA A 122 -20.28 -4.25 -0.90
C ALA A 122 -20.22 -4.44 -2.42
N ALA A 123 -19.51 -3.56 -3.13
CA ALA A 123 -19.38 -3.62 -4.58
C ALA A 123 -18.34 -4.66 -5.05
N THR A 124 -17.23 -4.84 -4.33
CA THR A 124 -16.08 -5.61 -4.83
C THR A 124 -15.76 -6.88 -4.05
N GLY A 125 -16.21 -6.98 -2.80
CA GLY A 125 -15.85 -8.07 -1.88
C GLY A 125 -14.40 -8.00 -1.36
N LEU A 126 -13.62 -6.98 -1.74
CA LEU A 126 -12.25 -6.81 -1.27
C LEU A 126 -12.18 -6.61 0.24
N PRO A 127 -11.17 -7.21 0.90
CA PRO A 127 -10.81 -6.82 2.26
C PRO A 127 -10.41 -5.35 2.32
N LEU A 128 -10.65 -4.73 3.46
CA LEU A 128 -10.43 -3.30 3.67
C LEU A 128 -9.34 -3.02 4.71
N LEU A 129 -8.57 -1.98 4.46
CA LEU A 129 -7.60 -1.41 5.38
C LEU A 129 -7.73 0.11 5.43
N THR A 130 -7.67 0.70 6.62
CA THR A 130 -7.53 2.14 6.82
C THR A 130 -6.62 2.46 8.00
N ASP A 131 -6.07 3.66 8.04
CA ASP A 131 -5.24 4.13 9.16
C ASP A 131 -6.12 4.65 10.30
N VAL A 132 -5.64 4.42 11.54
CA VAL A 132 -6.17 5.01 12.77
C VAL A 132 -5.14 5.95 13.37
N HIS A 133 -5.59 7.06 13.96
CA HIS A 133 -4.73 8.10 14.49
C HIS A 133 -4.88 8.28 16.01
N LEU A 134 -6.03 7.89 16.56
CA LEU A 134 -6.39 8.03 17.97
C LEU A 134 -6.93 6.68 18.48
N PRO A 135 -6.66 6.31 19.76
CA PRO A 135 -7.14 5.07 20.34
C PRO A 135 -8.66 4.86 20.24
N GLU A 136 -9.43 5.92 20.45
CA GLU A 136 -10.88 5.91 20.40
C GLU A 136 -11.49 5.63 19.01
N GLN A 137 -10.70 5.72 17.95
CA GLN A 137 -11.14 5.37 16.59
C GLN A 137 -11.10 3.86 16.33
N CYS A 138 -10.26 3.12 17.08
CA CYS A 138 -9.90 1.74 16.74
C CYS A 138 -11.12 0.80 16.73
N GLU A 139 -12.00 0.89 17.72
CA GLU A 139 -13.18 0.02 17.84
C GLU A 139 -14.15 0.24 16.67
N ALA A 140 -14.58 1.48 16.42
CA ALA A 140 -15.49 1.81 15.34
C ALA A 140 -14.90 1.46 13.95
N VAL A 141 -13.61 1.68 13.76
CA VAL A 141 -12.91 1.31 12.51
C VAL A 141 -12.90 -0.21 12.32
N ALA A 142 -12.66 -0.98 13.38
CA ALA A 142 -12.60 -2.45 13.33
C ALA A 142 -13.93 -3.12 13.01
N GLU A 143 -15.07 -2.44 13.23
CA GLU A 143 -16.38 -2.93 12.79
C GLU A 143 -16.51 -2.97 11.26
N VAL A 144 -15.83 -2.03 10.59
CA VAL A 144 -15.94 -1.87 9.13
C VAL A 144 -14.75 -2.46 8.38
N VAL A 145 -13.51 -2.36 8.88
CA VAL A 145 -12.35 -2.83 8.13
C VAL A 145 -11.82 -4.17 8.65
N ASP A 146 -11.07 -4.88 7.80
CA ASP A 146 -10.44 -6.15 8.15
C ASP A 146 -9.07 -5.95 8.81
N VAL A 147 -8.41 -4.83 8.51
CA VAL A 147 -7.05 -4.51 8.97
C VAL A 147 -6.98 -3.06 9.41
N LEU A 148 -6.42 -2.82 10.60
CA LEU A 148 -6.07 -1.47 11.04
C LEU A 148 -4.62 -1.15 10.67
N GLN A 149 -4.35 0.09 10.31
CA GLN A 149 -2.99 0.56 10.04
C GLN A 149 -2.57 1.64 11.04
N ILE A 150 -1.35 1.50 11.57
CA ILE A 150 -0.70 2.53 12.37
C ILE A 150 0.24 3.33 11.46
N PRO A 151 0.03 4.65 11.29
CA PRO A 151 0.92 5.51 10.51
C PRO A 151 2.35 5.53 11.06
N ALA A 152 3.32 5.82 10.19
CA ALA A 152 4.74 5.79 10.52
C ALA A 152 5.10 6.72 11.70
N PHE A 153 4.57 7.93 11.75
CA PHE A 153 4.83 8.86 12.85
C PHE A 153 4.25 8.40 14.19
N LEU A 154 3.26 7.52 14.18
CA LEU A 154 2.57 7.02 15.37
C LEU A 154 3.04 5.60 15.77
N CYS A 155 4.04 5.05 15.11
CA CYS A 155 4.48 3.67 15.31
C CYS A 155 5.01 3.35 16.72
N ARG A 156 5.27 4.36 17.55
CA ARG A 156 5.69 4.19 18.95
C ARG A 156 4.63 4.57 19.98
N GLN A 157 3.46 5.06 19.57
CA GLN A 157 2.39 5.48 20.49
C GLN A 157 1.75 4.26 21.14
N THR A 158 2.08 4.05 22.43
CA THR A 158 1.70 2.82 23.15
C THR A 158 0.19 2.63 23.20
N ASP A 159 -0.56 3.67 23.56
CA ASP A 159 -2.01 3.59 23.73
C ASP A 159 -2.72 3.27 22.41
N LEU A 160 -2.25 3.87 21.30
CA LEU A 160 -2.79 3.58 19.96
C LEU A 160 -2.48 2.15 19.52
N LEU A 161 -1.25 1.67 19.74
CA LEU A 161 -0.85 0.30 19.41
C LEU A 161 -1.64 -0.74 20.20
N VAL A 162 -1.87 -0.47 21.49
CA VAL A 162 -2.65 -1.34 22.37
C VAL A 162 -4.14 -1.33 21.96
N ALA A 163 -4.71 -0.15 21.73
CA ALA A 163 -6.11 -0.05 21.30
C ALA A 163 -6.37 -0.76 19.97
N ALA A 164 -5.47 -0.58 19.00
CA ALA A 164 -5.55 -1.30 17.72
C ALA A 164 -5.45 -2.82 17.90
N GLY A 165 -4.56 -3.30 18.77
CA GLY A 165 -4.44 -4.72 19.09
C GLY A 165 -5.67 -5.31 19.78
N GLN A 166 -6.28 -4.56 20.68
CA GLN A 166 -7.48 -4.97 21.43
C GLN A 166 -8.71 -5.21 20.55
N THR A 167 -8.73 -4.65 19.33
CA THR A 167 -9.81 -4.92 18.37
C THR A 167 -9.85 -6.38 17.89
N GLY A 168 -8.79 -7.15 18.11
CA GLY A 168 -8.66 -8.51 17.59
C GLY A 168 -8.43 -8.59 16.07
N ARG A 169 -8.42 -7.46 15.35
CA ARG A 169 -8.10 -7.42 13.92
C ARG A 169 -6.60 -7.53 13.68
N PRO A 170 -6.16 -7.99 12.50
CA PRO A 170 -4.78 -7.81 12.06
C PRO A 170 -4.40 -6.32 12.03
N VAL A 171 -3.13 -6.02 12.36
CA VAL A 171 -2.62 -4.65 12.39
C VAL A 171 -1.36 -4.55 11.53
N ASN A 172 -1.36 -3.60 10.60
CA ASN A 172 -0.17 -3.18 9.87
C ASN A 172 0.47 -1.97 10.55
N VAL A 173 1.73 -2.06 10.96
CA VAL A 173 2.46 -0.93 11.56
C VAL A 173 3.50 -0.42 10.59
N LYS A 174 3.36 0.81 10.12
CA LYS A 174 4.37 1.45 9.28
C LYS A 174 5.59 1.84 10.11
N LYS A 175 6.78 1.47 9.63
CA LYS A 175 8.04 1.82 10.28
C LYS A 175 8.27 3.33 10.23
N GLY A 176 8.56 3.94 11.38
CA GLY A 176 9.00 5.33 11.43
C GLY A 176 10.31 5.53 10.66
N GLN A 177 10.44 6.67 9.99
CA GLN A 177 11.61 6.98 9.15
C GLN A 177 12.92 7.04 9.92
N TRP A 178 12.86 7.21 11.24
CA TRP A 178 14.00 7.24 12.17
C TRP A 178 14.28 5.91 12.85
N MET A 179 13.41 4.90 12.62
CA MET A 179 13.51 3.59 13.29
C MET A 179 14.42 2.64 12.54
N GLY A 180 15.27 1.94 13.27
CA GLY A 180 15.92 0.74 12.74
C GLY A 180 14.93 -0.42 12.56
N PRO A 181 15.16 -1.33 11.59
CA PRO A 181 14.24 -2.44 11.33
C PRO A 181 13.96 -3.31 12.55
N ALA A 182 14.99 -3.66 13.32
CA ALA A 182 14.85 -4.49 14.52
C ALA A 182 14.12 -3.79 15.68
N GLU A 183 14.16 -2.47 15.74
CA GLU A 183 13.50 -1.69 16.80
C GLU A 183 11.96 -1.75 16.69
N MET A 184 11.43 -2.12 15.53
CA MET A 184 10.00 -2.33 15.33
C MET A 184 9.44 -3.48 16.17
N LYS A 185 10.30 -4.35 16.75
CA LYS A 185 9.92 -5.41 17.69
C LYS A 185 9.07 -4.87 18.85
N GLY A 186 9.41 -3.68 19.36
CA GLY A 186 8.64 -3.06 20.44
C GLY A 186 7.19 -2.76 20.05
N ALA A 187 6.96 -2.24 18.84
CA ALA A 187 5.63 -1.97 18.33
C ALA A 187 4.86 -3.28 18.06
N ALA A 188 5.49 -4.24 17.37
CA ALA A 188 4.89 -5.54 17.09
C ALA A 188 4.45 -6.27 18.35
N ASN A 189 5.28 -6.26 19.40
CA ASN A 189 4.98 -6.90 20.68
C ASN A 189 3.81 -6.24 21.42
N LYS A 190 3.69 -4.91 21.38
CA LYS A 190 2.54 -4.21 21.98
C LYS A 190 1.25 -4.59 21.31
N VAL A 191 1.21 -4.57 19.98
CA VAL A 191 0.03 -4.94 19.19
C VAL A 191 -0.34 -6.41 19.42
N ARG A 192 0.63 -7.30 19.34
CA ARG A 192 0.42 -8.74 19.54
C ARG A 192 -0.03 -9.06 20.98
N GLY A 193 0.63 -8.47 21.98
CA GLY A 193 0.30 -8.65 23.38
C GLY A 193 -1.07 -8.10 23.78
N ALA A 194 -1.61 -7.16 23.02
CA ALA A 194 -2.96 -6.63 23.20
C ALA A 194 -4.06 -7.50 22.56
N GLY A 195 -3.69 -8.53 21.76
CA GLY A 195 -4.66 -9.50 21.22
C GLY A 195 -4.92 -9.42 19.72
N ALA A 196 -4.13 -8.67 18.95
CA ALA A 196 -4.27 -8.64 17.50
C ALA A 196 -4.17 -10.04 16.88
N ALA A 197 -5.04 -10.37 15.92
CA ALA A 197 -5.05 -11.65 15.23
C ALA A 197 -3.82 -11.88 14.35
N GLY A 198 -3.11 -10.81 13.98
CA GLY A 198 -1.86 -10.83 13.23
C GLY A 198 -1.20 -9.46 13.21
N VAL A 199 0.10 -9.44 12.93
CA VAL A 199 0.87 -8.19 12.84
C VAL A 199 1.75 -8.25 11.60
N ALA A 200 1.77 -7.18 10.81
CA ALA A 200 2.74 -6.96 9.75
C ALA A 200 3.44 -5.61 9.92
N LEU A 201 4.64 -5.50 9.39
CA LEU A 201 5.45 -4.28 9.48
C LEU A 201 5.75 -3.77 8.08
N THR A 202 5.63 -2.46 7.87
CA THR A 202 5.85 -1.85 6.56
C THR A 202 7.08 -0.97 6.55
N GLU A 203 8.09 -1.35 5.75
CA GLU A 203 9.23 -0.52 5.39
C GLU A 203 8.77 0.55 4.40
N ARG A 204 9.12 1.82 4.68
CA ARG A 204 8.73 2.98 3.88
C ARG A 204 9.86 4.02 3.71
N GLY A 205 11.08 3.58 3.93
CA GLY A 205 12.27 4.41 3.87
C GLY A 205 12.66 5.00 5.22
N THR A 206 13.94 5.34 5.31
CA THR A 206 14.59 5.91 6.49
C THR A 206 15.14 7.28 6.13
N PHE A 207 15.14 8.22 7.06
CA PHE A 207 15.81 9.51 6.89
C PHE A 207 17.30 9.32 6.65
N PHE A 208 17.79 9.92 5.57
CA PHE A 208 19.20 9.84 5.20
C PHE A 208 19.90 11.22 5.21
N GLY A 209 19.16 12.30 5.24
CA GLY A 209 19.61 13.67 4.97
C GLY A 209 19.34 14.04 3.51
N TYR A 210 19.76 15.21 3.07
CA TYR A 210 19.56 15.71 1.70
C TYR A 210 18.09 15.71 1.22
N GLY A 211 17.11 15.61 2.12
CA GLY A 211 15.68 15.58 1.80
C GLY A 211 15.16 14.26 1.22
N ASN A 212 16.01 13.29 0.95
CA ASN A 212 15.62 11.98 0.43
C ASN A 212 15.41 10.94 1.54
N LEU A 213 14.59 9.92 1.24
CA LEU A 213 14.51 8.70 2.02
C LEU A 213 15.33 7.60 1.34
N VAL A 214 15.89 6.70 2.15
CA VAL A 214 16.65 5.54 1.67
C VAL A 214 15.99 4.27 2.17
N VAL A 215 15.87 3.27 1.30
CA VAL A 215 15.42 1.93 1.66
C VAL A 215 16.62 1.00 1.75
N ASP A 216 16.88 0.50 2.94
CA ASP A 216 17.83 -0.60 3.12
C ASP A 216 17.12 -1.92 2.78
N MET A 217 17.51 -2.55 1.69
CA MET A 217 16.89 -3.80 1.23
C MET A 217 17.07 -4.97 2.21
N ARG A 218 18.00 -4.87 3.17
CA ARG A 218 18.15 -5.84 4.27
C ARG A 218 17.03 -5.71 5.32
N SER A 219 16.29 -4.59 5.31
CA SER A 219 15.21 -4.31 6.28
C SER A 219 14.17 -5.43 6.33
N PHE A 220 13.85 -6.06 5.20
CA PHE A 220 12.84 -7.12 5.14
C PHE A 220 13.24 -8.34 5.96
N ALA A 221 14.46 -8.83 5.75
CA ALA A 221 14.99 -9.95 6.53
C ALA A 221 15.16 -9.59 8.01
N LEU A 222 15.69 -8.39 8.31
CA LEU A 222 15.92 -7.92 9.68
C LEU A 222 14.60 -7.76 10.45
N MET A 223 13.56 -7.16 9.85
CA MET A 223 12.24 -7.03 10.49
C MET A 223 11.59 -8.39 10.70
N ARG A 224 11.60 -9.25 9.68
CA ARG A 224 11.01 -10.60 9.78
C ARG A 224 11.67 -11.40 10.92
N GLN A 225 13.00 -11.38 11.00
CA GLN A 225 13.74 -12.09 12.04
C GLN A 225 13.51 -11.50 13.44
N ALA A 226 13.60 -10.18 13.59
CA ALA A 226 13.48 -9.53 14.90
C ALA A 226 12.05 -9.51 15.44
N CYS A 227 11.06 -9.37 14.56
CA CYS A 227 9.68 -9.12 14.94
C CYS A 227 8.75 -10.33 14.75
N GLU A 228 9.22 -11.40 14.11
CA GLU A 228 8.43 -12.60 13.80
C GLU A 228 7.10 -12.23 13.07
N ALA A 229 7.21 -11.34 12.09
CA ALA A 229 6.10 -10.76 11.37
C ALA A 229 6.44 -10.55 9.88
N PRO A 230 5.47 -10.62 8.97
CA PRO A 230 5.70 -10.27 7.57
C PRO A 230 6.22 -8.85 7.41
N ALA A 231 7.16 -8.66 6.49
CA ALA A 231 7.74 -7.37 6.14
C ALA A 231 7.20 -6.90 4.78
N ILE A 232 6.41 -5.84 4.80
CA ILE A 232 5.78 -5.23 3.63
C ILE A 232 6.67 -4.11 3.11
N PHE A 233 6.76 -3.93 1.80
CA PHE A 233 7.41 -2.77 1.20
C PHE A 233 6.39 -1.74 0.72
N ASP A 234 6.49 -0.51 1.22
CA ASP A 234 5.75 0.65 0.74
C ASP A 234 6.54 1.36 -0.36
N GLY A 235 6.21 1.05 -1.60
CA GLY A 235 6.87 1.64 -2.77
C GLY A 235 6.48 3.10 -3.00
N THR A 236 5.32 3.53 -2.53
CA THR A 236 4.81 4.88 -2.72
C THR A 236 5.47 5.89 -1.80
N HIS A 237 5.51 5.60 -0.51
CA HIS A 237 6.03 6.55 0.47
C HIS A 237 7.56 6.49 0.61
N SER A 238 8.21 5.47 0.08
CA SER A 238 9.67 5.36 0.07
C SER A 238 10.34 6.36 -0.89
N VAL A 239 9.60 6.91 -1.85
CA VAL A 239 10.09 7.91 -2.82
C VAL A 239 9.69 9.33 -2.47
N GLN A 240 9.07 9.55 -1.30
CA GLN A 240 8.78 10.89 -0.81
C GLN A 240 10.05 11.69 -0.56
N ARG A 241 9.96 13.01 -0.77
CA ARG A 241 10.98 14.01 -0.40
C ARG A 241 10.38 14.95 0.65
N PRO A 242 10.50 14.59 1.93
CA PRO A 242 9.91 15.37 3.00
C PRO A 242 10.50 16.81 3.04
N GLY A 243 9.62 17.82 3.08
CA GLY A 243 10.03 19.22 3.20
C GLY A 243 10.42 19.93 1.91
N GLU A 244 10.32 19.29 0.73
CA GLU A 244 10.74 19.91 -0.54
C GLU A 244 9.74 20.94 -1.11
N GLY A 245 8.48 20.92 -0.71
CA GLY A 245 7.45 21.83 -1.20
C GLY A 245 6.94 22.80 -0.13
N ALA A 246 6.40 23.95 -0.54
CA ALA A 246 5.73 24.90 0.34
C ALA A 246 4.41 24.29 0.90
N GLY A 247 4.54 23.41 1.91
CA GLY A 247 3.42 22.74 2.56
C GLY A 247 2.93 21.45 1.90
N VAL A 248 3.66 20.91 0.92
CA VAL A 248 3.36 19.62 0.27
C VAL A 248 4.63 18.77 0.23
N SER A 249 4.54 17.48 0.51
CA SER A 249 5.68 16.57 0.31
C SER A 249 5.96 16.42 -1.18
N GLY A 250 7.19 16.64 -1.60
CA GLY A 250 7.69 16.28 -2.91
C GLY A 250 7.86 14.76 -3.05
N GLY A 251 8.19 14.30 -4.25
CA GLY A 251 8.48 12.88 -4.50
C GLY A 251 8.99 12.59 -5.89
N GLU A 252 9.57 11.42 -6.05
CA GLU A 252 10.14 10.93 -7.30
C GLU A 252 9.50 9.58 -7.71
N PRO A 253 8.24 9.58 -8.19
CA PRO A 253 7.50 8.35 -8.49
C PRO A 253 8.14 7.50 -9.57
N GLY A 254 9.02 8.07 -10.40
CA GLY A 254 9.81 7.33 -11.40
C GLY A 254 10.68 6.22 -10.80
N HIS A 255 11.04 6.31 -9.51
CA HIS A 255 11.82 5.29 -8.82
C HIS A 255 10.98 4.13 -8.25
N ILE A 256 9.64 4.26 -8.17
CA ILE A 256 8.75 3.21 -7.64
C ILE A 256 9.01 1.85 -8.29
N PRO A 257 9.02 1.72 -9.64
CA PRO A 257 9.18 0.41 -10.26
C PRO A 257 10.53 -0.26 -9.93
N ALA A 258 11.61 0.52 -9.86
CA ALA A 258 12.92 -0.01 -9.53
C ALA A 258 12.99 -0.50 -8.08
N LEU A 259 12.51 0.31 -7.12
CA LEU A 259 12.51 -0.03 -5.70
C LEU A 259 11.57 -1.21 -5.40
N VAL A 260 10.41 -1.25 -6.02
CA VAL A 260 9.44 -2.36 -5.85
C VAL A 260 10.07 -3.68 -6.31
N ARG A 261 10.68 -3.73 -7.49
CA ARG A 261 11.37 -4.92 -7.98
C ARG A 261 12.53 -5.33 -7.07
N ALA A 262 13.34 -4.37 -6.63
CA ALA A 262 14.45 -4.63 -5.71
C ALA A 262 13.97 -5.17 -4.36
N ALA A 263 12.90 -4.62 -3.79
CA ALA A 263 12.32 -5.07 -2.53
C ALA A 263 11.80 -6.51 -2.61
N VAL A 264 11.13 -6.87 -3.72
CA VAL A 264 10.64 -8.23 -3.94
C VAL A 264 11.81 -9.20 -4.14
N ALA A 265 12.83 -8.81 -4.90
CA ALA A 265 14.07 -9.59 -5.04
C ALA A 265 14.80 -9.77 -3.69
N ALA A 266 14.72 -8.79 -2.80
CA ALA A 266 15.29 -8.85 -1.45
C ALA A 266 14.38 -9.59 -0.43
N GLY A 267 13.25 -10.13 -0.85
CA GLY A 267 12.37 -10.97 -0.04
C GLY A 267 11.30 -10.23 0.75
N ALA A 268 10.80 -9.10 0.27
CA ALA A 268 9.58 -8.50 0.83
C ALA A 268 8.40 -9.49 0.74
N ASP A 269 7.63 -9.63 1.82
CA ASP A 269 6.50 -10.57 1.90
C ASP A 269 5.26 -10.04 1.20
N ALA A 270 5.13 -8.72 1.09
CA ALA A 270 4.01 -8.03 0.44
C ALA A 270 4.42 -6.63 -0.06
N LEU A 271 3.54 -6.02 -0.83
CA LEU A 271 3.66 -4.63 -1.27
C LEU A 271 2.56 -3.75 -0.70
N PHE A 272 2.89 -2.48 -0.53
CA PHE A 272 1.94 -1.39 -0.30
C PHE A 272 2.14 -0.35 -1.41
N LEU A 273 1.09 -0.08 -2.20
CA LEU A 273 1.14 0.85 -3.33
C LEU A 273 -0.10 1.72 -3.36
N GLU A 274 0.05 3.03 -3.21
CA GLU A 274 -1.04 3.96 -3.49
C GLU A 274 -1.13 4.20 -4.98
N THR A 275 -2.35 4.17 -5.50
CA THR A 275 -2.62 4.29 -6.93
C THR A 275 -3.86 5.15 -7.18
N HIS A 276 -3.86 5.85 -8.29
CA HIS A 276 -4.96 6.73 -8.67
C HIS A 276 -5.08 6.76 -10.21
N PRO A 277 -6.29 6.86 -10.79
CA PRO A 277 -6.45 6.97 -12.25
C PRO A 277 -5.64 8.12 -12.85
N ASP A 278 -5.63 9.27 -12.19
CA ASP A 278 -4.84 10.46 -12.54
C ASP A 278 -4.20 11.04 -11.26
N PRO A 279 -2.97 10.63 -10.89
CA PRO A 279 -2.33 11.07 -9.64
C PRO A 279 -2.27 12.58 -9.43
N ALA A 280 -2.17 13.36 -10.51
CA ALA A 280 -2.11 14.83 -10.45
C ALA A 280 -3.41 15.46 -9.93
N LYS A 281 -4.55 14.76 -10.04
CA LYS A 281 -5.87 15.19 -9.54
C LYS A 281 -6.21 14.69 -8.15
N GLY A 282 -5.37 13.85 -7.56
CA GLY A 282 -5.59 13.31 -6.20
C GLY A 282 -5.63 14.40 -5.13
N LEU A 283 -6.36 14.16 -4.05
CA LEU A 283 -6.42 15.08 -2.91
C LEU A 283 -5.19 15.02 -2.02
N SER A 284 -4.34 13.99 -2.16
CA SER A 284 -3.15 13.77 -1.35
C SER A 284 -2.09 13.02 -2.15
N ASP A 285 -0.82 13.20 -1.77
CA ASP A 285 0.36 12.48 -2.29
C ASP A 285 0.43 12.44 -3.83
N THR A 286 -0.02 13.52 -4.47
CA THR A 286 -0.11 13.67 -5.93
C THR A 286 1.22 13.44 -6.65
N THR A 287 2.34 13.65 -5.95
CA THR A 287 3.70 13.49 -6.45
C THR A 287 4.28 12.09 -6.26
N ASN A 288 3.56 11.17 -5.58
CA ASN A 288 4.11 9.87 -5.20
C ASN A 288 3.24 8.69 -5.65
N MET A 289 1.96 8.90 -5.93
CA MET A 289 1.07 7.81 -6.32
C MET A 289 1.47 7.21 -7.67
N LEU A 290 1.31 5.89 -7.79
CA LEU A 290 1.46 5.18 -9.06
C LEU A 290 0.18 5.37 -9.91
N PRO A 291 0.27 5.75 -11.20
CA PRO A 291 -0.88 5.72 -12.09
C PRO A 291 -1.51 4.31 -12.13
N LEU A 292 -2.83 4.22 -11.99
CA LEU A 292 -3.56 2.94 -11.93
C LEU A 292 -3.26 2.05 -13.14
N ALA A 293 -3.17 2.64 -14.34
CA ALA A 293 -2.81 1.93 -15.56
C ALA A 293 -1.40 1.28 -15.53
N ARG A 294 -0.51 1.74 -14.65
CA ARG A 294 0.85 1.18 -14.49
C ARG A 294 0.93 0.08 -13.43
N LEU A 295 -0.11 -0.11 -12.62
CA LEU A 295 -0.08 -1.05 -11.51
C LEU A 295 0.01 -2.50 -12.01
N ARG A 296 -0.88 -2.93 -12.92
CA ARG A 296 -0.89 -4.30 -13.43
C ARG A 296 0.44 -4.69 -14.10
N PRO A 297 1.01 -3.93 -15.05
CA PRO A 297 2.30 -4.29 -15.66
C PRO A 297 3.44 -4.39 -14.64
N LEU A 298 3.43 -3.59 -13.59
CA LEU A 298 4.42 -3.69 -12.51
C LEU A 298 4.24 -4.97 -11.70
N LEU A 299 3.01 -5.35 -11.37
CA LEU A 299 2.72 -6.55 -10.59
C LEU A 299 3.06 -7.83 -11.36
N GLU A 300 2.85 -7.88 -12.66
CA GLU A 300 3.26 -8.99 -13.52
C GLU A 300 4.78 -9.21 -13.43
N GLN A 301 5.59 -8.16 -13.59
CA GLN A 301 7.05 -8.23 -13.41
C GLN A 301 7.46 -8.67 -12.00
N VAL A 302 6.74 -8.20 -10.99
CA VAL A 302 6.99 -8.53 -9.59
C VAL A 302 6.76 -10.02 -9.32
N LEU A 303 5.69 -10.59 -9.87
CA LEU A 303 5.38 -12.02 -9.70
C LEU A 303 6.40 -12.91 -10.40
N GLU A 304 6.92 -12.51 -11.57
CA GLU A 304 8.01 -13.19 -12.26
C GLU A 304 9.29 -13.19 -11.41
N ILE A 305 9.69 -12.02 -10.89
CA ILE A 305 10.85 -11.89 -9.99
C ILE A 305 10.67 -12.79 -8.76
N ARG A 306 9.50 -12.75 -8.13
CA ARG A 306 9.18 -13.57 -6.96
C ARG A 306 9.35 -15.07 -7.23
N ALA A 307 8.88 -15.52 -8.38
CA ALA A 307 9.01 -16.92 -8.80
C ALA A 307 10.47 -17.35 -8.98
N MET A 308 11.32 -16.45 -9.51
CA MET A 308 12.74 -16.74 -9.71
C MET A 308 13.56 -16.76 -8.42
N VAL A 309 13.29 -15.83 -7.49
CA VAL A 309 14.13 -15.66 -6.28
C VAL A 309 13.79 -16.67 -5.20
N ARG A 310 12.53 -17.09 -5.08
CA ARG A 310 12.07 -17.99 -4.03
C ARG A 310 12.87 -19.31 -3.89
N PRO A 311 13.32 -19.97 -4.97
CA PRO A 311 14.11 -21.20 -4.86
C PRO A 311 15.51 -20.99 -4.23
N PHE A 312 15.99 -19.74 -4.18
CA PHE A 312 17.31 -19.38 -3.63
C PHE A 312 17.21 -18.73 -2.23
N GLU A 313 16.03 -18.71 -1.63
CA GLU A 313 15.89 -18.23 -0.25
C GLU A 313 16.67 -19.18 0.67
N TRP A 314 17.66 -18.62 1.36
CA TRP A 314 18.49 -19.37 2.28
C TRP A 314 17.65 -19.77 3.49
N GLU A 315 17.61 -21.07 3.82
CA GLU A 315 16.97 -21.53 5.05
C GLU A 315 17.63 -20.82 6.23
N ALA A 316 16.84 -20.10 7.00
CA ALA A 316 17.28 -19.45 8.23
C ALA A 316 17.58 -20.54 9.28
N GLY A 317 18.77 -21.14 9.22
CA GLY A 317 19.13 -22.22 10.12
C GLY A 317 20.56 -22.74 9.94
N ALA A 318 21.18 -22.51 8.79
CA ALA A 318 22.57 -22.92 8.58
C ALA A 318 23.57 -21.89 9.15
N ARG A 319 23.54 -21.66 10.45
CA ARG A 319 24.69 -21.14 11.18
C ARG A 319 25.34 -22.33 11.85
N GLY A 320 26.43 -22.81 11.25
CA GLY A 320 27.41 -23.62 11.92
C GLY A 320 28.14 -22.80 12.99
#